data_3d73ab4ec501170ada2383787731088b
#
_entry.id   3d73ab4ec501170ada2383787731088b
#
_cell.length_a   1.000
_cell.length_b   1.000
_cell.length_c   1.000
_cell.angle_alpha   90.00
_cell.angle_beta   90.00
_cell.angle_gamma   90.00
#
_symmetry.space_group_name_H-M   'P 1'
#
loop_
_entity.id
_entity.type
_entity.pdbx_description
1 polymer ?
#
loop_
_entity_poly.entity_id
_entity_poly.type
_entity_poly.pdbx_seq_one_letter_code
_entity_poly.pdbx_strand_id
1 'polypeptide(L)'
;MTAEIISVGTELLLGNILNTNAQYLSRELADLGITVQRESTIGDNHGRLADFVNEAKSRCDLLVFTGGLGPTADDLTKETVAACFGDELVFDASEWEKITGYFARTGRETTPNNRKQAMVPAKGHKIINNHGTAPGAWFEQDGRCAVLMPGVPHEMKAMWTESVRPLLMERQNCT
;
A
#
# COMPACT_ATOMS: atom_id res chain seq x y z
N MET A 1 -15.51 -8.98 -8.95
CA MET A 1 -14.39 -8.82 -7.97
C MET A 1 -14.89 -8.02 -6.78
N THR A 2 -14.58 -8.46 -5.58
CA THR A 2 -14.92 -7.79 -4.33
C THR A 2 -13.67 -7.24 -3.67
N ALA A 3 -13.77 -6.09 -3.01
CA ALA A 3 -12.64 -5.41 -2.40
C ALA A 3 -12.95 -4.92 -0.98
N GLU A 4 -11.91 -4.80 -0.17
CA GLU A 4 -11.92 -4.05 1.08
C GLU A 4 -10.84 -2.98 1.04
N ILE A 5 -11.17 -1.78 1.55
CA ILE A 5 -10.25 -0.67 1.70
C ILE A 5 -9.77 -0.64 3.14
N ILE A 6 -8.45 -0.61 3.34
CA ILE A 6 -7.84 -0.60 4.67
C ILE A 6 -6.93 0.62 4.78
N SER A 7 -7.33 1.56 5.61
CA SER A 7 -6.54 2.74 5.94
C SER A 7 -5.72 2.47 7.20
N VAL A 8 -4.41 2.61 7.11
CA VAL A 8 -3.49 2.37 8.22
C VAL A 8 -2.96 3.70 8.74
N GLY A 9 -3.20 3.99 10.00
CA GLY A 9 -2.74 5.21 10.66
C GLY A 9 -3.48 5.47 11.96
N THR A 10 -2.74 5.60 13.04
CA THR A 10 -3.31 5.92 14.35
C THR A 10 -4.00 7.29 14.38
N GLU A 11 -3.48 8.27 13.62
CA GLU A 11 -4.06 9.60 13.47
C GLU A 11 -5.48 9.58 12.88
N LEU A 12 -5.78 8.61 12.03
CA LEU A 12 -7.13 8.42 11.48
C LEU A 12 -8.10 7.91 12.55
N LEU A 13 -7.66 6.98 13.38
CA LEU A 13 -8.47 6.45 14.49
C LEU A 13 -8.76 7.51 15.56
N LEU A 14 -7.80 8.39 15.82
CA LEU A 14 -7.95 9.49 16.77
C LEU A 14 -8.83 10.62 16.23
N GLY A 15 -9.21 10.59 14.97
CA GLY A 15 -10.00 11.65 14.35
C GLY A 15 -9.23 12.93 14.08
N ASN A 16 -7.91 12.89 14.12
CA ASN A 16 -7.05 14.07 13.89
C ASN A 16 -7.10 14.55 12.43
N ILE A 17 -7.36 13.63 11.51
CA ILE A 17 -7.49 13.91 10.07
C ILE A 17 -8.69 13.15 9.49
N LEU A 18 -9.23 13.68 8.40
CA LEU A 18 -10.28 13.01 7.64
C LEU A 18 -9.71 11.92 6.73
N ASN A 19 -10.39 10.80 6.65
CA ASN A 19 -10.02 9.71 5.74
C ASN A 19 -10.52 9.96 4.31
N THR A 20 -9.91 10.93 3.63
CA THR A 20 -10.27 11.27 2.24
C THR A 20 -9.79 10.23 1.24
N ASN A 21 -8.74 9.47 1.57
CA ASN A 21 -8.21 8.41 0.72
C ASN A 21 -9.23 7.29 0.52
N ALA A 22 -9.89 6.82 1.58
CA ALA A 22 -10.90 5.78 1.47
C ALA A 22 -12.08 6.23 0.59
N GLN A 23 -12.54 7.45 0.75
CA GLN A 23 -13.61 8.01 -0.09
C GLN A 23 -13.21 8.05 -1.58
N TYR A 24 -11.99 8.49 -1.88
CA TYR A 24 -11.48 8.53 -3.24
C TYR A 24 -11.40 7.11 -3.83
N LEU A 25 -10.78 6.18 -3.12
CA LEU A 25 -10.62 4.80 -3.57
C LEU A 25 -11.96 4.08 -3.76
N SER A 26 -12.95 4.34 -2.91
CA SER A 26 -14.29 3.77 -3.06
C SER A 26 -14.95 4.17 -4.38
N ARG A 27 -14.82 5.43 -4.77
CA ARG A 27 -15.33 5.94 -6.04
C ARG A 27 -14.60 5.32 -7.23
N GLU A 28 -13.29 5.30 -7.17
CA GLU A 28 -12.44 4.77 -8.24
C GLU A 28 -12.67 3.25 -8.46
N LEU A 29 -12.82 2.48 -7.37
CA LEU A 29 -13.14 1.06 -7.47
C LEU A 29 -14.53 0.82 -8.03
N ALA A 30 -15.52 1.61 -7.62
CA ALA A 30 -16.87 1.56 -8.17
C ALA A 30 -16.90 1.84 -9.67
N ASP A 31 -16.12 2.82 -10.13
CA ASP A 31 -15.99 3.14 -11.57
C ASP A 31 -15.37 1.98 -12.37
N LEU A 32 -14.56 1.14 -11.74
CA LEU A 32 -14.04 -0.10 -12.34
C LEU A 32 -15.00 -1.29 -12.23
N GLY A 33 -16.18 -1.12 -11.62
CA GLY A 33 -17.12 -2.22 -11.38
C GLY A 33 -16.68 -3.18 -10.27
N ILE A 34 -15.75 -2.76 -9.41
CA ILE A 34 -15.28 -3.53 -8.26
C ILE A 34 -16.14 -3.18 -7.05
N THR A 35 -16.77 -4.18 -6.44
CA THR A 35 -17.65 -3.98 -5.29
C THR A 35 -16.85 -3.82 -4.01
N VAL A 36 -16.84 -2.63 -3.42
CA VAL A 36 -16.27 -2.40 -2.09
C VAL A 36 -17.25 -2.91 -1.04
N GLN A 37 -16.84 -3.92 -0.28
CA GLN A 37 -17.67 -4.51 0.76
C GLN A 37 -17.46 -3.87 2.13
N ARG A 38 -16.25 -3.38 2.40
CA ARG A 38 -15.88 -2.77 3.69
C ARG A 38 -14.83 -1.70 3.52
N GLU A 39 -14.90 -0.72 4.40
CA GLU A 39 -13.84 0.23 4.69
C GLU A 39 -13.45 0.07 6.15
N SER A 40 -12.18 -0.05 6.44
CA SER A 40 -11.66 -0.23 7.80
C SER A 40 -10.47 0.69 8.03
N THR A 41 -10.34 1.17 9.26
CA THR A 41 -9.18 1.93 9.70
C THR A 41 -8.49 1.16 10.81
N ILE A 42 -7.19 0.91 10.64
CA ILE A 42 -6.36 0.16 11.57
C ILE A 42 -5.24 1.07 12.08
N GLY A 43 -5.00 1.04 13.37
CA GLY A 43 -3.86 1.73 13.98
C GLY A 43 -2.54 1.01 13.70
N ASP A 44 -1.44 1.69 13.99
CA ASP A 44 -0.07 1.20 13.77
C ASP A 44 0.30 0.11 14.80
N ASN A 45 -0.23 -1.09 14.62
CA ASN A 45 0.04 -2.25 15.45
C ASN A 45 0.14 -3.51 14.58
N HIS A 46 1.30 -4.13 14.55
CA HIS A 46 1.60 -5.28 13.69
C HIS A 46 0.64 -6.48 13.94
N GLY A 47 0.41 -6.87 15.18
CA GLY A 47 -0.44 -8.02 15.51
C GLY A 47 -1.88 -7.82 15.06
N ARG A 48 -2.46 -6.66 15.34
CA ARG A 48 -3.83 -6.33 14.92
C ARG A 48 -3.96 -6.24 13.41
N LEU A 49 -2.95 -5.68 12.75
CA LEU A 49 -2.94 -5.57 11.30
C LEU A 49 -2.85 -6.98 10.66
N ALA A 50 -1.97 -7.86 11.16
CA ALA A 50 -1.84 -9.22 10.64
C ALA A 50 -3.14 -10.02 10.78
N ASP A 51 -3.77 -9.99 11.95
CA ASP A 51 -5.05 -10.66 12.19
C ASP A 51 -6.15 -10.16 11.24
N PHE A 52 -6.22 -8.84 11.09
CA PHE A 52 -7.18 -8.21 10.18
C PHE A 52 -6.94 -8.60 8.72
N VAL A 53 -5.69 -8.59 8.26
CA VAL A 53 -5.32 -8.96 6.88
C VAL A 53 -5.71 -10.40 6.58
N ASN A 54 -5.40 -11.33 7.48
CA ASN A 54 -5.76 -12.75 7.31
C ASN A 54 -7.27 -12.96 7.26
N GLU A 55 -8.01 -12.26 8.10
CA GLU A 55 -9.46 -12.29 8.09
C GLU A 55 -10.04 -11.70 6.79
N ALA A 56 -9.59 -10.51 6.40
CA ALA A 56 -10.05 -9.84 5.18
C ALA A 56 -9.72 -10.65 3.91
N LYS A 57 -8.54 -11.25 3.85
CA LYS A 57 -8.10 -12.14 2.76
C LYS A 57 -9.02 -13.35 2.57
N SER A 58 -9.67 -13.82 3.64
CA SER A 58 -10.58 -14.96 3.55
C SER A 58 -11.93 -14.63 2.90
N ARG A 59 -12.32 -13.34 2.86
CA ARG A 59 -13.68 -12.92 2.45
C ARG A 59 -13.76 -12.04 1.22
N CYS A 60 -12.65 -11.51 0.70
CA CYS A 60 -12.67 -10.68 -0.52
C CYS A 60 -11.51 -11.02 -1.46
N ASP A 61 -11.61 -10.55 -2.71
CA ASP A 61 -10.63 -10.84 -3.75
C ASP A 61 -9.45 -9.87 -3.73
N LEU A 62 -9.68 -8.63 -3.31
CA LEU A 62 -8.72 -7.52 -3.37
C LEU A 62 -8.71 -6.74 -2.06
N LEU A 63 -7.54 -6.59 -1.48
CA LEU A 63 -7.27 -5.69 -0.36
C LEU A 63 -6.56 -4.44 -0.86
N VAL A 64 -7.14 -3.27 -0.62
CA VAL A 64 -6.58 -1.98 -1.03
C VAL A 64 -6.14 -1.21 0.21
N PHE A 65 -4.83 -1.10 0.41
CA PHE A 65 -4.24 -0.42 1.56
C PHE A 65 -3.80 1.00 1.20
N THR A 66 -3.95 1.90 2.14
CA THR A 66 -3.35 3.24 2.11
C THR A 66 -2.76 3.56 3.48
N GLY A 67 -1.49 3.95 3.50
CA GLY A 67 -0.75 4.30 4.72
C GLY A 67 0.20 3.21 5.22
N GLY A 68 1.02 3.58 6.20
CA GLY A 68 1.97 2.68 6.85
C GLY A 68 3.19 2.29 6.01
N LEU A 69 3.55 3.07 4.97
CA LEU A 69 4.70 2.85 4.09
C LEU A 69 5.89 3.78 4.35
N GLY A 70 5.83 4.58 5.40
CA GLY A 70 6.90 5.49 5.77
C GLY A 70 8.13 4.79 6.38
N PRO A 71 9.14 5.56 6.79
CA PRO A 71 10.41 5.03 7.28
C PRO A 71 10.43 4.71 8.78
N THR A 72 9.38 5.03 9.52
CA THR A 72 9.37 4.86 10.98
C THR A 72 9.16 3.41 11.40
N ALA A 73 9.44 3.10 12.68
CA ALA A 73 9.21 1.77 13.23
C ALA A 73 7.70 1.40 13.26
N ASP A 74 6.83 2.40 13.26
CA ASP A 74 5.38 2.20 13.27
C ASP A 74 4.80 1.94 11.87
N ASP A 75 5.57 2.20 10.82
CA ASP A 75 5.19 1.93 9.43
C ASP A 75 5.41 0.45 9.09
N LEU A 76 4.44 -0.40 9.39
CA LEU A 76 4.54 -1.86 9.34
C LEU A 76 3.67 -2.53 8.27
N THR A 77 2.98 -1.75 7.44
CA THR A 77 1.99 -2.30 6.49
C THR A 77 2.64 -3.28 5.52
N LYS A 78 3.74 -2.91 4.91
CA LYS A 78 4.39 -3.71 3.86
C LYS A 78 4.91 -5.04 4.39
N GLU A 79 5.60 -5.03 5.52
CA GLU A 79 6.15 -6.22 6.18
C GLU A 79 5.03 -7.18 6.62
N THR A 80 3.97 -6.62 7.19
CA THR A 80 2.84 -7.40 7.69
C THR A 80 2.08 -8.06 6.54
N VAL A 81 1.77 -7.32 5.49
CA VAL A 81 1.04 -7.86 4.33
C VAL A 81 1.89 -8.88 3.58
N ALA A 82 3.19 -8.64 3.41
CA ALA A 82 4.12 -9.61 2.82
C ALA A 82 4.01 -10.96 3.54
N ALA A 83 4.14 -10.97 4.87
CA ALA A 83 4.03 -12.19 5.66
C ALA A 83 2.68 -12.88 5.50
N CYS A 84 1.58 -12.13 5.51
CA CYS A 84 0.22 -12.68 5.33
C CYS A 84 -0.02 -13.27 3.93
N PHE A 85 0.72 -12.83 2.93
CA PHE A 85 0.64 -13.32 1.55
C PHE A 85 1.76 -14.32 1.20
N GLY A 86 2.50 -14.82 2.18
CA GLY A 86 3.57 -15.79 1.94
C GLY A 86 4.72 -15.27 1.09
N ASP A 87 4.96 -13.98 1.14
CA ASP A 87 6.03 -13.29 0.43
C ASP A 87 7.08 -12.76 1.41
N GLU A 88 8.21 -12.36 0.87
CA GLU A 88 9.32 -11.75 1.57
C GLU A 88 9.63 -10.40 0.94
N LEU A 89 10.30 -9.54 1.70
CA LEU A 89 10.81 -8.28 1.20
C LEU A 89 12.29 -8.39 0.91
N VAL A 90 12.72 -7.87 -0.23
CA VAL A 90 14.11 -7.82 -0.67
C VAL A 90 14.53 -6.39 -0.93
N PHE A 91 15.81 -6.10 -0.73
CA PHE A 91 16.37 -4.78 -0.98
C PHE A 91 16.46 -4.49 -2.50
N ASP A 92 15.94 -3.34 -2.91
CA ASP A 92 16.00 -2.88 -4.30
C ASP A 92 16.96 -1.68 -4.41
N ALA A 93 18.12 -1.90 -5.04
CA ALA A 93 19.15 -0.89 -5.18
C ALA A 93 18.66 0.31 -6.02
N SER A 94 17.81 0.08 -7.03
CA SER A 94 17.27 1.16 -7.88
C SER A 94 16.31 2.07 -7.09
N GLU A 95 15.50 1.50 -6.22
CA GLU A 95 14.65 2.29 -5.31
C GLU A 95 15.49 3.07 -4.30
N TRP A 96 16.55 2.45 -3.78
CA TRP A 96 17.47 3.13 -2.87
C TRP A 96 18.14 4.34 -3.53
N GLU A 97 18.57 4.22 -4.78
CA GLU A 97 19.11 5.33 -5.56
C GLU A 97 18.09 6.46 -5.75
N LYS A 98 16.84 6.12 -6.03
CA LYS A 98 15.76 7.11 -6.13
C LYS A 98 15.52 7.85 -4.81
N ILE A 99 15.50 7.11 -3.70
CA ILE A 99 15.31 7.68 -2.36
C ILE A 99 16.47 8.62 -2.01
N THR A 100 17.72 8.16 -2.15
CA THR A 100 18.90 8.99 -1.87
C THR A 100 18.98 10.21 -2.78
N GLY A 101 18.65 10.07 -4.05
CA GLY A 101 18.57 11.15 -5.00
C GLY A 101 17.50 12.20 -4.64
N TYR A 102 16.35 11.76 -4.19
CA TYR A 102 15.29 12.65 -3.71
C TYR A 102 15.75 13.48 -2.50
N PHE A 103 16.35 12.84 -1.50
CA PHE A 103 16.87 13.53 -0.32
C PHE A 103 17.98 14.51 -0.68
N ALA A 104 18.90 14.13 -1.56
CA ALA A 104 19.97 15.02 -2.03
C ALA A 104 19.42 16.28 -2.72
N ARG A 105 18.40 16.14 -3.57
CA ARG A 105 17.75 17.29 -4.25
C ARG A 105 17.02 18.22 -3.29
N THR A 106 16.52 17.70 -2.18
CA THR A 106 15.82 18.51 -1.15
C THR A 106 16.75 19.03 -0.06
N GLY A 107 18.07 18.80 -0.18
CA GLY A 107 19.07 19.24 0.80
C GLY A 107 19.00 18.48 2.13
N ARG A 108 18.45 17.27 2.13
CA ARG A 108 18.34 16.40 3.30
C ARG A 108 19.22 15.19 3.14
N GLU A 109 19.62 14.60 4.26
CA GLU A 109 20.31 13.31 4.29
C GLU A 109 19.34 12.18 4.62
N THR A 110 19.59 11.00 4.04
CA THR A 110 18.87 9.79 4.42
C THR A 110 19.33 9.31 5.79
N THR A 111 18.40 8.75 6.55
CA THR A 111 18.70 8.04 7.79
C THR A 111 18.71 6.53 7.53
N PRO A 112 19.30 5.71 8.42
CA PRO A 112 19.21 4.24 8.30
C PRO A 112 17.80 3.71 8.16
N ASN A 113 16.82 4.39 8.76
CA ASN A 113 15.40 4.02 8.68
C ASN A 113 14.82 4.14 7.27
N ASN A 114 15.34 5.04 6.43
CA ASN A 114 14.86 5.17 5.06
C ASN A 114 15.14 3.92 4.20
N ARG A 115 16.12 3.09 4.59
CA ARG A 115 16.45 1.85 3.89
C ARG A 115 15.27 0.88 3.80
N LYS A 116 14.42 0.87 4.80
CA LYS A 116 13.20 0.06 4.82
C LYS A 116 12.24 0.42 3.67
N GLN A 117 12.23 1.66 3.20
CA GLN A 117 11.42 2.08 2.06
C GLN A 117 11.90 1.49 0.72
N ALA A 118 13.18 1.09 0.63
CA ALA A 118 13.74 0.41 -0.54
C ALA A 118 13.52 -1.10 -0.55
N MET A 119 12.82 -1.66 0.44
CA MET A 119 12.44 -3.06 0.47
C MET A 119 11.19 -3.27 -0.37
N VAL A 120 11.22 -4.25 -1.26
CA VAL A 120 10.14 -4.54 -2.22
C VAL A 120 9.77 -6.03 -2.18
N PRO A 121 8.57 -6.43 -2.65
CA PRO A 121 8.18 -7.83 -2.68
C PRO A 121 9.13 -8.70 -3.51
N ALA A 122 9.46 -9.88 -2.99
CA ALA A 122 10.29 -10.86 -3.71
C ALA A 122 9.50 -11.62 -4.79
N LYS A 123 8.26 -12.01 -4.48
CA LYS A 123 7.37 -12.75 -5.40
C LYS A 123 6.39 -11.82 -6.10
N GLY A 124 5.82 -10.86 -5.37
CA GLY A 124 5.00 -9.80 -5.95
C GLY A 124 5.85 -8.78 -6.71
N HIS A 125 5.38 -7.55 -6.79
CA HIS A 125 6.16 -6.48 -7.42
C HIS A 125 5.95 -5.14 -6.75
N LYS A 126 6.92 -4.26 -6.90
CA LYS A 126 6.81 -2.87 -6.47
C LYS A 126 5.89 -2.09 -7.39
N ILE A 127 5.27 -1.04 -6.85
CA ILE A 127 4.54 -0.05 -7.62
C ILE A 127 5.29 1.27 -7.51
N ILE A 128 5.60 1.87 -8.67
CA ILE A 128 6.43 3.08 -8.73
C ILE A 128 5.69 4.26 -8.11
N ASN A 129 6.39 5.00 -7.24
CA ASN A 129 5.95 6.28 -6.70
C ASN A 129 6.79 7.40 -7.32
N ASN A 130 6.20 8.17 -8.24
CA ASN A 130 6.88 9.29 -8.91
C ASN A 130 6.79 10.61 -8.12
N HIS A 131 6.08 10.63 -7.00
CA HIS A 131 5.74 11.85 -6.24
C HIS A 131 6.20 11.80 -4.78
N GLY A 132 6.90 10.76 -4.39
CA GLY A 132 7.42 10.57 -3.04
C GLY A 132 8.52 9.52 -2.97
N THR A 133 8.89 9.12 -1.75
CA THR A 133 10.01 8.20 -1.51
C THR A 133 9.61 6.73 -1.37
N ALA A 134 8.41 6.45 -0.86
CA ALA A 134 7.98 5.09 -0.60
C ALA A 134 7.31 4.47 -1.84
N PRO A 135 7.87 3.42 -2.45
CA PRO A 135 7.16 2.65 -3.48
C PRO A 135 5.95 1.95 -2.87
N GLY A 136 4.92 1.75 -3.68
CA GLY A 136 3.83 0.84 -3.36
C GLY A 136 4.25 -0.61 -3.56
N ALA A 137 3.34 -1.52 -3.26
CA ALA A 137 3.57 -2.95 -3.40
C ALA A 137 2.31 -3.69 -3.86
N TRP A 138 2.51 -4.74 -4.62
CA TRP A 138 1.50 -5.69 -5.03
C TRP A 138 1.87 -7.08 -4.56
N PHE A 139 0.96 -7.71 -3.83
CA PHE A 139 1.10 -9.10 -3.38
C PHE A 139 -0.04 -9.95 -3.94
N GLU A 140 0.26 -11.19 -4.21
CA GLU A 140 -0.74 -12.15 -4.69
C GLU A 140 -0.50 -13.54 -4.12
N GLN A 141 -1.55 -14.18 -3.66
CA GLN A 141 -1.53 -15.56 -3.20
C GLN A 141 -2.92 -16.18 -3.35
N ASP A 142 -2.99 -17.38 -3.92
CA ASP A 142 -4.21 -18.17 -4.08
C ASP A 142 -5.38 -17.40 -4.73
N GLY A 143 -5.06 -16.59 -5.75
CA GLY A 143 -6.03 -15.77 -6.46
C GLY A 143 -6.48 -14.50 -5.72
N ARG A 144 -5.98 -14.27 -4.51
CA ARG A 144 -6.23 -13.05 -3.72
C ARG A 144 -5.09 -12.07 -3.92
N CYS A 145 -5.41 -10.79 -3.92
CA CYS A 145 -4.45 -9.71 -4.13
C CYS A 145 -4.48 -8.69 -3.02
N ALA A 146 -3.35 -8.06 -2.77
CA ALA A 146 -3.24 -6.87 -1.96
C ALA A 146 -2.41 -5.81 -2.70
N VAL A 147 -2.90 -4.59 -2.71
CA VAL A 147 -2.20 -3.41 -3.22
C VAL A 147 -1.97 -2.42 -2.10
N LEU A 148 -0.74 -1.96 -1.96
CA LEU A 148 -0.33 -1.03 -0.92
C LEU A 148 0.08 0.31 -1.56
N MET A 149 -0.51 1.38 -1.06
CA MET A 149 -0.25 2.75 -1.50
C MET A 149 0.08 3.66 -0.33
N PRO A 150 0.81 4.78 -0.56
CA PRO A 150 1.13 5.75 0.48
C PRO A 150 -0.12 6.37 1.13
N GLY A 151 0.06 6.87 2.35
CA GLY A 151 -0.99 7.61 3.05
C GLY A 151 -1.15 9.06 2.59
N VAL A 152 -0.11 9.66 2.06
CA VAL A 152 -0.16 11.04 1.55
C VAL A 152 -1.09 11.13 0.34
N PRO A 153 -2.17 11.93 0.38
CA PRO A 153 -3.24 11.87 -0.62
C PRO A 153 -2.77 12.08 -2.07
N HIS A 154 -1.91 13.06 -2.34
CA HIS A 154 -1.45 13.33 -3.69
C HIS A 154 -0.57 12.20 -4.25
N GLU A 155 0.26 11.56 -3.42
CA GLU A 155 1.07 10.41 -3.81
C GLU A 155 0.18 9.20 -4.11
N MET A 156 -0.77 8.92 -3.25
CA MET A 156 -1.73 7.81 -3.41
C MET A 156 -2.56 7.95 -4.68
N LYS A 157 -3.12 9.14 -4.94
CA LYS A 157 -3.94 9.40 -6.13
C LYS A 157 -3.13 9.28 -7.43
N ALA A 158 -1.90 9.79 -7.45
CA ALA A 158 -1.01 9.66 -8.60
C ALA A 158 -0.65 8.19 -8.84
N MET A 159 -0.29 7.44 -7.81
CA MET A 159 0.03 6.01 -7.91
C MET A 159 -1.19 5.21 -8.40
N TRP A 160 -2.38 5.51 -7.91
CA TRP A 160 -3.63 4.92 -8.39
C TRP A 160 -3.81 5.12 -9.89
N THR A 161 -3.77 6.37 -10.33
CA THR A 161 -4.01 6.72 -11.74
C THR A 161 -2.93 6.16 -12.67
N GLU A 162 -1.68 6.27 -12.28
CA GLU A 162 -0.53 5.92 -13.14
C GLU A 162 -0.29 4.41 -13.21
N SER A 163 -0.57 3.67 -12.15
CA SER A 163 -0.16 2.27 -12.03
C SER A 163 -1.27 1.32 -11.59
N VAL A 164 -1.96 1.59 -10.49
CA VAL A 164 -2.88 0.62 -9.87
C VAL A 164 -4.15 0.43 -10.71
N ARG A 165 -4.76 1.52 -11.15
CA ARG A 165 -5.96 1.45 -11.99
C ARG A 165 -5.72 0.67 -13.30
N PRO A 166 -4.66 0.94 -14.08
CA PRO A 166 -4.34 0.14 -15.27
C PRO A 166 -4.13 -1.34 -14.97
N LEU A 167 -3.43 -1.65 -13.88
CA LEU A 167 -3.16 -3.03 -13.47
C LEU A 167 -4.44 -3.80 -13.14
N LEU A 168 -5.38 -3.16 -12.44
CA LEU A 168 -6.68 -3.76 -12.12
C LEU A 168 -7.54 -3.98 -13.37
N MET A 169 -7.51 -3.03 -14.32
CA MET A 169 -8.21 -3.18 -15.61
C MET A 169 -7.68 -4.36 -16.42
N GLU A 170 -6.36 -4.52 -16.50
CA GLU A 170 -5.74 -5.68 -17.16
C GLU A 170 -6.16 -6.99 -16.51
N ARG A 171 -6.14 -7.03 -15.17
CA ARG A 171 -6.53 -8.23 -14.43
C ARG A 171 -8.00 -8.60 -14.65
N GLN A 172 -8.91 -7.64 -14.72
CA GLN A 172 -10.32 -7.89 -15.00
C GLN A 172 -10.54 -8.43 -16.41
N ASN A 173 -9.73 -8.00 -17.37
CA ASN A 173 -9.83 -8.47 -18.76
C ASN A 173 -9.23 -9.87 -18.98
N CYS A 174 -8.42 -10.35 -18.05
CA CYS A 174 -7.82 -11.68 -18.09
C CYS A 174 -8.65 -12.76 -17.35
N THR A 175 -9.75 -12.37 -16.73
CA THR A 175 -10.67 -13.28 -16.01
C THR A 175 -11.94 -13.47 -16.81
#